data_2ca78089b9b4d5e100883819834b87cd
#
_entry.id   2ca78089b9b4d5e100883819834b87cd
#
_cell.length_a   1.000
_cell.length_b   1.000
_cell.length_c   1.000
_cell.angle_alpha   90.00
_cell.angle_beta   90.00
_cell.angle_gamma   90.00
#
_symmetry.space_group_name_H-M   'P 1'
#
loop_
_entity.id
_entity.type
_entity.pdbx_description
1 polymer ?
#
loop_
_entity_poly.entity_id
_entity_poly.type
_entity_poly.pdbx_seq_one_letter_code
_entity_poly.pdbx_strand_id
1 'polypeptide(L)'
;TRFITYYKNDLPHNNQGITGNELNRVYADSKRPIIWIATQRDGLNAYNYDEQTFTAYQHNPENPHSLITNDVTDISPSTQNDDGLWVSTYYRGIEYLNINNGQFTHYNRSTVPSLPSNQTWTVLDGGDNNLYIGHVGSGFSIFSLKDKSVKNFQNETGNPASLPGNDVFCIIKDANGNIWLGTNNGLALYNAANDNFITFRNNKNDKYATLCSRILSIRQLKDNRLWIASELNGIAILNLKQGMFLSPEELSIEYIQEGDDSRSL
;
A
#
# COMPACT_ATOMS: atom_id res chain seq x y z
N THR A 1 -18.39 -0.29 24.74
CA THR A 1 -17.21 0.02 23.88
C THR A 1 -16.85 1.48 24.15
N ARG A 2 -15.59 1.77 24.50
CA ARG A 2 -15.09 3.13 24.69
C ARG A 2 -14.29 3.51 23.45
N PHE A 3 -14.62 4.64 22.82
CA PHE A 3 -13.84 5.25 21.75
C PHE A 3 -12.88 6.29 22.36
N ILE A 4 -11.65 6.31 21.88
CA ILE A 4 -10.65 7.34 22.19
C ILE A 4 -10.31 8.01 20.89
N THR A 5 -10.39 9.34 20.84
CA THR A 5 -10.07 10.13 19.66
C THR A 5 -8.81 10.93 19.93
N TYR A 6 -7.84 10.85 19.03
CA TYR A 6 -6.61 11.62 19.07
C TYR A 6 -6.65 12.68 17.95
N TYR A 7 -6.26 13.88 18.28
CA TYR A 7 -6.18 15.01 17.35
C TYR A 7 -4.73 15.50 17.23
N LYS A 8 -4.45 16.21 16.15
CA LYS A 8 -3.20 16.95 16.00
C LYS A 8 -2.95 17.80 17.24
N ASN A 9 -1.75 17.64 17.80
CA ASN A 9 -1.35 18.40 18.97
C ASN A 9 -0.49 19.58 18.51
N ASP A 10 -0.98 20.80 18.71
CA ASP A 10 -0.25 22.04 18.36
C ASP A 10 0.85 22.40 19.38
N LEU A 11 1.02 21.59 20.45
CA LEU A 11 2.05 21.80 21.46
C LEU A 11 3.30 20.97 21.14
N PRO A 12 4.42 21.58 20.77
CA PRO A 12 5.60 20.90 20.18
C PRO A 12 6.39 19.97 21.13
N HIS A 13 5.98 19.80 22.39
CA HIS A 13 6.71 19.00 23.38
C HIS A 13 5.83 18.03 24.17
N ASN A 14 4.64 17.74 23.68
CA ASN A 14 3.71 16.86 24.36
C ASN A 14 3.49 15.60 23.50
N ASN A 15 4.11 14.47 23.87
CA ASN A 15 3.99 13.15 23.22
C ASN A 15 2.55 12.56 23.33
N GLN A 16 1.52 13.39 23.49
CA GLN A 16 0.15 12.98 23.71
C GLN A 16 -0.77 13.12 22.48
N GLY A 17 -0.24 13.51 21.32
CA GLY A 17 -1.03 13.68 20.12
C GLY A 17 -0.29 13.33 18.84
N ILE A 18 -1.07 13.10 17.79
CA ILE A 18 -0.59 12.89 16.43
C ILE A 18 -0.16 14.21 15.79
N THR A 19 0.78 14.17 14.86
CA THR A 19 1.28 15.38 14.18
C THR A 19 0.32 15.95 13.14
N GLY A 20 -0.58 15.13 12.58
CA GLY A 20 -1.53 15.55 11.53
C GLY A 20 -2.84 14.79 11.60
N ASN A 21 -3.91 15.40 11.06
CA ASN A 21 -5.26 14.82 11.05
C ASN A 21 -5.61 14.15 9.71
N GLU A 22 -4.82 14.34 8.67
CA GLU A 22 -5.02 13.70 7.36
C GLU A 22 -4.19 12.42 7.29
N LEU A 23 -4.86 11.27 7.43
CA LEU A 23 -4.22 9.97 7.52
C LEU A 23 -4.29 9.23 6.18
N ASN A 24 -3.14 8.75 5.70
CA ASN A 24 -3.05 7.94 4.49
C ASN A 24 -3.05 6.44 4.81
N ARG A 25 -2.35 6.05 5.89
CA ARG A 25 -2.20 4.64 6.25
C ARG A 25 -2.10 4.45 7.76
N VAL A 26 -2.65 3.34 8.23
CA VAL A 26 -2.45 2.84 9.59
C VAL A 26 -1.97 1.40 9.52
N TYR A 27 -0.91 1.07 10.27
CA TYR A 27 -0.36 -0.27 10.37
C TYR A 27 -0.13 -0.63 11.86
N ALA A 28 -0.79 -1.68 12.33
CA ALA A 28 -0.54 -2.22 13.68
C ALA A 28 0.66 -3.17 13.62
N ASP A 29 1.71 -2.84 14.38
CA ASP A 29 2.90 -3.69 14.46
C ASP A 29 2.56 -5.00 15.18
N SER A 30 2.87 -6.13 14.55
CA SER A 30 2.55 -7.45 15.10
C SER A 30 3.51 -7.91 16.21
N LYS A 31 4.63 -7.20 16.40
CA LYS A 31 5.73 -7.55 17.31
C LYS A 31 5.90 -6.59 18.47
N ARG A 32 5.35 -5.37 18.33
CA ARG A 32 5.50 -4.27 19.28
C ARG A 32 4.14 -3.67 19.60
N PRO A 33 3.95 -3.07 20.77
CA PRO A 33 2.74 -2.34 21.12
C PRO A 33 2.66 -0.99 20.38
N ILE A 34 2.89 -0.99 19.06
CA ILE A 34 2.97 0.21 18.24
C ILE A 34 1.93 0.18 17.12
N ILE A 35 1.26 1.29 16.96
CA ILE A 35 0.47 1.59 15.76
C ILE A 35 1.22 2.67 14.97
N TRP A 36 1.67 2.32 13.77
CA TRP A 36 2.30 3.24 12.83
C TRP A 36 1.23 3.98 12.02
N ILE A 37 1.40 5.28 11.85
CA ILE A 37 0.41 6.15 11.21
C ILE A 37 1.12 7.07 10.22
N ALA A 38 0.86 6.86 8.94
CA ALA A 38 1.31 7.73 7.86
C ALA A 38 0.34 8.90 7.71
N THR A 39 0.86 10.12 7.68
CA THR A 39 0.07 11.32 7.52
C THR A 39 0.41 12.05 6.24
N GLN A 40 -0.56 12.76 5.69
CA GLN A 40 -0.33 13.68 4.60
C GLN A 40 0.26 14.98 5.17
N ARG A 41 1.50 15.32 4.77
CA ARG A 41 2.26 16.54 5.11
C ARG A 41 2.77 16.67 6.56
N ASP A 42 2.49 15.72 7.44
CA ASP A 42 2.87 15.83 8.86
C ASP A 42 3.78 14.68 9.33
N GLY A 43 4.28 13.84 8.41
CA GLY A 43 5.28 12.80 8.64
C GLY A 43 4.70 11.45 9.04
N LEU A 44 5.54 10.64 9.69
CA LEU A 44 5.21 9.32 10.21
C LEU A 44 5.10 9.38 11.73
N ASN A 45 4.04 8.80 12.29
CA ASN A 45 3.84 8.71 13.72
C ASN A 45 3.86 7.26 14.19
N ALA A 46 4.44 7.01 15.35
CA ALA A 46 4.38 5.76 16.08
C ALA A 46 3.61 5.98 17.40
N TYR A 47 2.46 5.36 17.55
CA TYR A 47 1.69 5.37 18.78
C TYR A 47 1.98 4.09 19.58
N ASN A 48 2.63 4.22 20.73
CA ASN A 48 2.79 3.14 21.69
C ASN A 48 1.52 3.08 22.56
N TYR A 49 0.72 2.01 22.41
CA TYR A 49 -0.56 1.92 23.11
C TYR A 49 -0.42 1.43 24.57
N ASP A 50 0.71 0.83 24.97
CA ASP A 50 0.99 0.47 26.36
C ASP A 50 1.40 1.70 27.17
N GLU A 51 2.27 2.53 26.61
CA GLU A 51 2.75 3.77 27.23
C GLU A 51 1.83 4.97 26.98
N GLN A 52 0.91 4.85 26.01
CA GLN A 52 0.02 5.92 25.57
C GLN A 52 0.78 7.17 25.06
N THR A 53 1.89 6.96 24.37
CA THR A 53 2.77 8.02 23.86
C THR A 53 2.89 7.99 22.34
N PHE A 54 3.15 9.16 21.75
CA PHE A 54 3.45 9.30 20.33
C PHE A 54 4.92 9.64 20.12
N THR A 55 5.54 9.02 19.13
CA THR A 55 6.84 9.41 18.57
C THR A 55 6.62 9.87 17.14
N ALA A 56 7.09 11.07 16.81
CA ALA A 56 6.97 11.64 15.47
C ALA A 56 8.30 11.58 14.73
N TYR A 57 8.24 11.14 13.47
CA TYR A 57 9.34 11.16 12.52
C TYR A 57 8.99 12.17 11.43
N GLN A 58 9.75 13.25 11.36
CA GLN A 58 9.53 14.32 10.41
C GLN A 58 10.81 14.66 9.63
N HIS A 59 10.61 15.32 8.50
CA HIS A 59 11.72 15.85 7.72
C HIS A 59 12.49 16.92 8.50
N ASN A 60 13.82 16.74 8.56
CA ASN A 60 14.75 17.73 9.09
C ASN A 60 15.86 17.94 8.05
N PRO A 61 15.95 19.11 7.40
CA PRO A 61 16.94 19.38 6.36
C PRO A 61 18.38 19.33 6.86
N GLU A 62 18.62 19.48 8.17
CA GLU A 62 19.93 19.40 8.78
C GLU A 62 20.34 17.95 9.13
N ASN A 63 19.41 17.00 9.09
CA ASN A 63 19.67 15.60 9.36
C ASN A 63 19.44 14.74 8.11
N PRO A 64 20.50 14.29 7.42
CA PRO A 64 20.39 13.49 6.20
C PRO A 64 19.77 12.09 6.44
N HIS A 65 19.61 11.67 7.69
CA HIS A 65 18.98 10.41 8.07
C HIS A 65 17.57 10.61 8.64
N SER A 66 16.99 11.81 8.54
CA SER A 66 15.59 12.05 8.84
C SER A 66 14.70 11.63 7.66
N LEU A 67 13.39 11.58 7.87
CA LEU A 67 12.41 11.40 6.80
C LEU A 67 12.65 12.45 5.69
N ILE A 68 12.67 12.02 4.42
CA ILE A 68 13.01 12.93 3.29
C ILE A 68 11.91 13.95 2.98
N THR A 69 10.68 13.65 3.34
CA THR A 69 9.50 14.54 3.23
C THR A 69 8.44 14.12 4.23
N ASN A 70 7.60 15.06 4.64
CA ASN A 70 6.49 14.76 5.55
C ASN A 70 5.25 14.16 4.85
N ASP A 71 5.24 14.03 3.53
CA ASP A 71 4.14 13.41 2.79
C ASP A 71 4.32 11.89 2.72
N VAL A 72 3.84 11.18 3.74
CA VAL A 72 3.93 9.73 3.85
C VAL A 72 2.65 9.09 3.32
N THR A 73 2.77 8.16 2.37
CA THR A 73 1.62 7.55 1.69
C THR A 73 1.30 6.14 2.13
N ASP A 74 2.32 5.31 2.40
CA ASP A 74 2.10 3.91 2.82
C ASP A 74 3.22 3.40 3.73
N ILE A 75 2.95 2.27 4.39
CA ILE A 75 3.82 1.62 5.37
C ILE A 75 3.78 0.12 5.15
N SER A 76 4.96 -0.51 5.11
CA SER A 76 5.10 -1.97 5.06
C SER A 76 6.19 -2.45 6.01
N PRO A 77 5.92 -3.44 6.87
CA PRO A 77 6.98 -4.04 7.70
C PRO A 77 8.03 -4.70 6.83
N SER A 78 9.29 -4.67 7.27
CA SER A 78 10.33 -5.45 6.61
C SER A 78 10.18 -6.94 6.93
N THR A 79 10.30 -7.76 5.90
CA THR A 79 10.30 -9.24 6.05
C THR A 79 11.68 -9.78 6.41
N GLN A 80 12.74 -8.99 6.25
CA GLN A 80 14.13 -9.41 6.48
C GLN A 80 14.68 -8.96 7.82
N ASN A 81 14.11 -7.91 8.39
CA ASN A 81 14.54 -7.34 9.65
C ASN A 81 13.34 -6.89 10.47
N ASP A 82 13.16 -7.50 11.62
CA ASP A 82 12.07 -7.18 12.55
C ASP A 82 12.05 -5.72 13.01
N ASP A 83 13.21 -5.06 12.96
CA ASP A 83 13.39 -3.64 13.30
C ASP A 83 13.37 -2.72 12.08
N GLY A 84 12.87 -3.21 10.95
CA GLY A 84 12.76 -2.47 9.70
C GLY A 84 11.34 -2.13 9.31
N LEU A 85 11.14 -0.93 8.80
CA LEU A 85 9.89 -0.47 8.25
C LEU A 85 10.13 0.23 6.90
N TRP A 86 9.45 -0.23 5.87
CA TRP A 86 9.43 0.44 4.58
C TRP A 86 8.33 1.50 4.57
N VAL A 87 8.65 2.65 4.03
CA VAL A 87 7.77 3.81 3.97
C VAL A 87 7.76 4.35 2.55
N SER A 88 6.59 4.53 1.95
CA SER A 88 6.50 5.26 0.69
C SER A 88 6.16 6.71 0.93
N THR A 89 6.67 7.59 0.07
CA THR A 89 6.49 9.03 0.18
C THR A 89 6.04 9.61 -1.16
N TYR A 90 5.18 10.61 -1.11
CA TYR A 90 4.75 11.29 -2.31
C TYR A 90 5.87 12.19 -2.84
N TYR A 91 6.27 12.00 -4.12
CA TYR A 91 7.34 12.73 -4.83
C TYR A 91 8.80 12.47 -4.40
N ARG A 92 9.09 11.65 -3.38
CA ARG A 92 10.47 11.49 -2.90
C ARG A 92 10.99 10.05 -2.92
N GLY A 93 10.17 9.08 -3.37
CA GLY A 93 10.54 7.67 -3.45
C GLY A 93 10.13 6.89 -2.21
N ILE A 94 10.88 5.84 -1.91
CA ILE A 94 10.66 5.00 -0.74
C ILE A 94 11.81 5.11 0.24
N GLU A 95 11.52 4.83 1.50
CA GLU A 95 12.48 4.92 2.59
C GLU A 95 12.46 3.67 3.46
N TYR A 96 13.59 3.37 4.03
CA TYR A 96 13.74 2.32 5.04
C TYR A 96 14.05 2.96 6.38
N LEU A 97 13.14 2.80 7.34
CA LEU A 97 13.34 3.21 8.73
C LEU A 97 13.93 2.03 9.51
N ASN A 98 15.08 2.26 10.14
CA ASN A 98 15.56 1.41 11.21
C ASN A 98 14.92 1.89 12.53
N ILE A 99 14.01 1.08 13.08
CA ILE A 99 13.20 1.43 14.25
C ILE A 99 14.06 1.62 15.51
N ASN A 100 15.17 0.84 15.64
CA ASN A 100 16.01 0.89 16.83
C ASN A 100 16.77 2.21 17.00
N ASN A 101 17.18 2.85 15.91
CA ASN A 101 17.94 4.09 15.96
C ASN A 101 17.20 5.29 15.36
N GLY A 102 16.01 5.09 14.80
CA GLY A 102 15.19 6.14 14.21
C GLY A 102 15.73 6.72 12.90
N GLN A 103 16.70 6.06 12.25
CA GLN A 103 17.36 6.56 11.04
C GLN A 103 16.69 6.03 9.78
N PHE A 104 16.58 6.91 8.76
CA PHE A 104 16.08 6.60 7.44
C PHE A 104 17.19 6.41 6.43
N THR A 105 16.99 5.47 5.52
CA THR A 105 17.78 5.29 4.30
C THR A 105 16.87 5.54 3.10
N HIS A 106 17.31 6.39 2.17
CA HIS A 106 16.50 6.88 1.06
C HIS A 106 16.75 6.08 -0.23
N TYR A 107 15.66 5.65 -0.88
CA TYR A 107 15.65 4.95 -2.17
C TYR A 107 14.81 5.77 -3.17
N ASN A 108 15.48 6.52 -4.00
CA ASN A 108 14.88 7.38 -5.02
C ASN A 108 15.76 7.39 -6.29
N ARG A 109 15.38 8.13 -7.31
CA ARG A 109 16.15 8.16 -8.58
C ARG A 109 17.60 8.67 -8.46
N SER A 110 17.93 9.36 -7.38
CA SER A 110 19.33 9.77 -7.12
C SER A 110 20.16 8.63 -6.55
N THR A 111 19.57 7.73 -5.78
CA THR A 111 20.23 6.57 -5.15
C THR A 111 19.98 5.26 -5.92
N VAL A 112 18.88 5.19 -6.68
CA VAL A 112 18.48 4.07 -7.54
C VAL A 112 18.02 4.64 -8.89
N PRO A 113 18.94 4.96 -9.81
CA PRO A 113 18.62 5.64 -11.09
C PRO A 113 17.65 4.87 -11.98
N SER A 114 17.56 3.55 -11.82
CA SER A 114 16.64 2.66 -12.56
C SER A 114 15.18 2.75 -12.11
N LEU A 115 14.86 3.41 -10.99
CA LEU A 115 13.48 3.68 -10.61
C LEU A 115 12.79 4.56 -11.66
N PRO A 116 11.57 4.23 -12.12
CA PRO A 116 10.89 5.00 -13.16
C PRO A 116 10.48 6.39 -12.69
N SER A 117 10.15 6.51 -11.39
CA SER A 117 9.65 7.74 -10.78
C SER A 117 9.92 7.78 -9.28
N ASN A 118 10.02 9.00 -8.74
CA ASN A 118 9.97 9.24 -7.29
C ASN A 118 8.52 9.42 -6.78
N GLN A 119 7.53 9.44 -7.65
CA GLN A 119 6.12 9.52 -7.27
C GLN A 119 5.60 8.15 -6.83
N THR A 120 5.95 7.75 -5.63
CA THR A 120 5.52 6.48 -5.07
C THR A 120 4.26 6.68 -4.21
N TRP A 121 3.36 5.69 -4.24
CA TRP A 121 2.12 5.72 -3.46
C TRP A 121 2.06 4.59 -2.45
N THR A 122 2.45 3.39 -2.84
CA THR A 122 2.39 2.20 -1.99
C THR A 122 3.67 1.39 -2.09
N VAL A 123 4.03 0.72 -1.02
CA VAL A 123 5.18 -0.18 -0.95
C VAL A 123 4.80 -1.44 -0.20
N LEU A 124 5.25 -2.60 -0.70
CA LEU A 124 5.12 -3.89 -0.04
C LEU A 124 6.46 -4.61 -0.06
N ASP A 125 6.96 -5.01 1.11
CA ASP A 125 8.06 -5.98 1.17
C ASP A 125 7.51 -7.37 0.84
N GLY A 126 7.85 -7.87 -0.35
CA GLY A 126 7.36 -9.15 -0.86
C GLY A 126 8.07 -10.37 -0.29
N GLY A 127 9.15 -10.17 0.46
CA GLY A 127 10.11 -11.20 0.80
C GLY A 127 11.10 -11.46 -0.34
N ASP A 128 11.99 -12.44 -0.17
CA ASP A 128 12.98 -12.83 -1.18
C ASP A 128 13.83 -11.67 -1.74
N ASN A 129 14.09 -10.65 -0.93
CA ASN A 129 14.79 -9.40 -1.28
C ASN A 129 14.08 -8.52 -2.33
N ASN A 130 12.79 -8.65 -2.52
CA ASN A 130 12.03 -7.84 -3.46
C ASN A 130 11.08 -6.89 -2.76
N LEU A 131 11.09 -5.63 -3.20
CA LEU A 131 10.06 -4.64 -2.89
C LEU A 131 9.15 -4.47 -4.10
N TYR A 132 7.86 -4.47 -3.85
CA TYR A 132 6.83 -4.14 -4.79
C TYR A 132 6.41 -2.70 -4.56
N ILE A 133 6.53 -1.85 -5.59
CA ILE A 133 6.33 -0.41 -5.50
C ILE A 133 5.25 0.02 -6.47
N GLY A 134 4.21 0.65 -5.97
CA GLY A 134 3.18 1.30 -6.77
C GLY A 134 3.50 2.78 -6.94
N HIS A 135 3.44 3.24 -8.19
CA HIS A 135 3.70 4.63 -8.57
C HIS A 135 2.41 5.34 -8.97
N VAL A 136 2.46 6.67 -8.94
CA VAL A 136 1.48 7.53 -9.61
C VAL A 136 2.03 7.86 -11.00
N GLY A 137 1.31 7.46 -12.05
CA GLY A 137 1.64 7.70 -13.46
C GLY A 137 2.73 6.80 -14.05
N SER A 138 3.42 5.98 -13.23
CA SER A 138 4.55 5.16 -13.70
C SER A 138 4.38 3.65 -13.47
N GLY A 139 3.18 3.24 -13.06
CA GLY A 139 2.79 1.84 -12.95
C GLY A 139 3.36 1.14 -11.71
N PHE A 140 3.85 -0.07 -11.90
CA PHE A 140 4.28 -0.99 -10.87
C PHE A 140 5.73 -1.40 -11.07
N SER A 141 6.54 -1.35 -10.01
CA SER A 141 7.93 -1.79 -10.04
C SER A 141 8.19 -2.93 -9.06
N ILE A 142 9.06 -3.84 -9.47
CA ILE A 142 9.72 -4.82 -8.60
C ILE A 142 11.17 -4.36 -8.46
N PHE A 143 11.55 -3.98 -7.26
CA PHE A 143 12.89 -3.53 -6.90
C PHE A 143 13.62 -4.61 -6.11
N SER A 144 14.73 -5.12 -6.65
CA SER A 144 15.58 -6.09 -5.97
C SER A 144 16.52 -5.38 -4.98
N LEU A 145 16.41 -5.71 -3.71
CA LEU A 145 17.32 -5.19 -2.67
C LEU A 145 18.74 -5.76 -2.79
N LYS A 146 18.86 -6.93 -3.44
CA LYS A 146 20.14 -7.65 -3.57
C LYS A 146 21.08 -6.96 -4.56
N ASP A 147 20.61 -6.68 -5.77
CA ASP A 147 21.42 -6.16 -6.88
C ASP A 147 21.00 -4.77 -7.35
N LYS A 148 19.98 -4.17 -6.69
CA LYS A 148 19.42 -2.85 -7.01
C LYS A 148 18.79 -2.75 -8.40
N SER A 149 18.48 -3.89 -9.03
CA SER A 149 17.76 -3.90 -10.29
C SER A 149 16.30 -3.51 -10.10
N VAL A 150 15.71 -2.91 -11.11
CA VAL A 150 14.30 -2.53 -11.15
C VAL A 150 13.67 -3.09 -12.41
N LYS A 151 12.57 -3.81 -12.25
CA LYS A 151 11.68 -4.21 -13.32
C LYS A 151 10.40 -3.38 -13.20
N ASN A 152 10.03 -2.68 -14.26
CA ASN A 152 8.85 -1.81 -14.25
C ASN A 152 7.81 -2.28 -15.26
N PHE A 153 6.54 -2.18 -14.88
CA PHE A 153 5.38 -2.56 -15.66
C PHE A 153 4.41 -1.38 -15.75
N GLN A 154 3.93 -1.14 -16.95
CA GLN A 154 2.96 -0.07 -17.22
C GLN A 154 1.76 -0.59 -18.02
N ASN A 155 0.75 0.25 -18.11
CA ASN A 155 -0.34 0.02 -19.04
C ASN A 155 0.17 0.14 -20.48
N GLU A 156 -0.15 -0.86 -21.30
CA GLU A 156 0.13 -0.89 -22.73
C GLU A 156 -1.19 -0.90 -23.48
N THR A 157 -1.42 0.11 -24.31
CA THR A 157 -2.64 0.20 -25.12
C THR A 157 -2.78 -1.00 -26.04
N GLY A 158 -3.93 -1.69 -25.98
CA GLY A 158 -4.20 -2.88 -26.79
C GLY A 158 -3.65 -4.19 -26.21
N ASN A 159 -2.86 -4.17 -25.16
CA ASN A 159 -2.39 -5.37 -24.47
C ASN A 159 -3.27 -5.67 -23.23
N PRO A 160 -4.17 -6.67 -23.29
CA PRO A 160 -5.05 -7.00 -22.17
C PRO A 160 -4.30 -7.61 -20.98
N ALA A 161 -3.09 -8.13 -21.19
CA ALA A 161 -2.25 -8.69 -20.15
C ALA A 161 -1.27 -7.69 -19.52
N SER A 162 -1.29 -6.43 -19.92
CA SER A 162 -0.54 -5.35 -19.27
C SER A 162 -1.29 -4.82 -18.03
N LEU A 163 -0.62 -4.01 -17.21
CA LEU A 163 -1.23 -3.34 -16.06
C LEU A 163 -2.48 -2.54 -16.50
N PRO A 164 -3.63 -2.58 -15.78
CA PRO A 164 -4.84 -1.91 -16.22
C PRO A 164 -4.75 -0.38 -16.15
N GLY A 165 -3.93 0.16 -15.25
CA GLY A 165 -3.70 1.60 -15.10
C GLY A 165 -2.35 1.91 -14.50
N ASN A 166 -1.82 3.12 -14.73
CA ASN A 166 -0.48 3.51 -14.29
C ASN A 166 -0.41 4.16 -12.90
N ASP A 167 -1.56 4.42 -12.27
CA ASP A 167 -1.60 4.80 -10.87
C ASP A 167 -1.92 3.56 -10.04
N VAL A 168 -0.99 3.14 -9.19
CA VAL A 168 -1.13 1.97 -8.33
C VAL A 168 -1.27 2.42 -6.88
N PHE A 169 -2.47 2.23 -6.30
CA PHE A 169 -2.83 2.77 -4.98
C PHE A 169 -2.64 1.78 -3.84
N CYS A 170 -2.73 0.50 -4.10
CA CYS A 170 -2.52 -0.53 -3.09
C CYS A 170 -1.94 -1.80 -3.69
N ILE A 171 -1.11 -2.47 -2.89
CA ILE A 171 -0.50 -3.76 -3.22
C ILE A 171 -0.63 -4.65 -2.00
N ILE A 172 -1.06 -5.89 -2.19
CA ILE A 172 -1.02 -6.91 -1.15
C ILE A 172 -0.45 -8.23 -1.68
N LYS A 173 0.13 -9.01 -0.79
CA LYS A 173 0.42 -10.42 -0.99
C LYS A 173 -0.60 -11.24 -0.22
N ASP A 174 -1.35 -12.09 -0.91
CA ASP A 174 -2.32 -12.96 -0.26
C ASP A 174 -1.65 -14.17 0.41
N ALA A 175 -2.42 -14.94 1.17
CA ALA A 175 -1.92 -16.12 1.88
C ALA A 175 -1.40 -17.23 0.94
N ASN A 176 -1.76 -17.20 -0.34
CA ASN A 176 -1.25 -18.12 -1.37
C ASN A 176 0.02 -17.58 -2.05
N GLY A 177 0.48 -16.38 -1.68
CA GLY A 177 1.65 -15.71 -2.25
C GLY A 177 1.37 -14.88 -3.51
N ASN A 178 0.13 -14.73 -3.92
CA ASN A 178 -0.23 -13.92 -5.09
C ASN A 178 -0.14 -12.43 -4.78
N ILE A 179 0.33 -11.63 -5.74
CA ILE A 179 0.45 -10.18 -5.63
C ILE A 179 -0.74 -9.53 -6.34
N TRP A 180 -1.59 -8.89 -5.55
CA TRP A 180 -2.75 -8.14 -6.02
C TRP A 180 -2.48 -6.65 -6.02
N LEU A 181 -2.91 -5.96 -7.08
CA LEU A 181 -2.71 -4.53 -7.27
C LEU A 181 -4.05 -3.84 -7.52
N GLY A 182 -4.30 -2.77 -6.79
CA GLY A 182 -5.39 -1.85 -7.07
C GLY A 182 -4.89 -0.64 -7.84
N THR A 183 -5.47 -0.39 -9.02
CA THR A 183 -5.07 0.70 -9.90
C THR A 183 -6.21 1.71 -10.11
N ASN A 184 -5.88 2.82 -10.79
CA ASN A 184 -6.90 3.81 -11.21
C ASN A 184 -7.88 3.25 -12.27
N ASN A 185 -7.61 2.09 -12.84
CA ASN A 185 -8.44 1.49 -13.90
C ASN A 185 -8.67 -0.02 -13.70
N GLY A 186 -8.82 -0.44 -12.46
CA GLY A 186 -9.19 -1.79 -12.09
C GLY A 186 -8.19 -2.55 -11.25
N LEU A 187 -8.62 -3.77 -10.87
CA LEU A 187 -7.86 -4.76 -10.15
C LEU A 187 -6.92 -5.51 -11.10
N ALA A 188 -5.72 -5.82 -10.64
CA ALA A 188 -4.79 -6.69 -11.33
C ALA A 188 -4.21 -7.74 -10.38
N LEU A 189 -3.94 -8.92 -10.92
CA LEU A 189 -3.16 -9.98 -10.30
C LEU A 189 -1.88 -10.16 -11.10
N TYR A 190 -0.72 -9.99 -10.45
CA TYR A 190 0.57 -10.18 -11.10
C TYR A 190 0.87 -11.67 -11.29
N ASN A 191 1.14 -12.06 -12.52
CA ASN A 191 1.56 -13.40 -12.90
C ASN A 191 3.08 -13.45 -13.08
N ALA A 192 3.78 -13.85 -12.01
CA ALA A 192 5.24 -13.90 -11.99
C ALA A 192 5.85 -14.91 -12.97
N ALA A 193 5.11 -15.95 -13.39
CA ALA A 193 5.61 -16.93 -14.32
C ALA A 193 5.75 -16.40 -15.75
N ASN A 194 4.89 -15.46 -16.12
CA ASN A 194 4.83 -14.88 -17.47
C ASN A 194 5.16 -13.39 -17.51
N ASP A 195 5.47 -12.77 -16.35
CA ASP A 195 5.71 -11.33 -16.23
C ASP A 195 4.60 -10.45 -16.81
N ASN A 196 3.35 -10.82 -16.56
CA ASN A 196 2.17 -10.14 -17.06
C ASN A 196 1.08 -10.09 -15.98
N PHE A 197 -0.13 -9.64 -16.34
CA PHE A 197 -1.23 -9.48 -15.41
C PHE A 197 -2.49 -10.18 -15.88
N ILE A 198 -3.22 -10.76 -14.92
CA ILE A 198 -4.64 -11.06 -15.07
C ILE A 198 -5.39 -9.81 -14.60
N THR A 199 -6.22 -9.23 -15.47
CA THR A 199 -6.84 -7.92 -15.23
C THR A 199 -8.36 -7.98 -15.32
N PHE A 200 -9.02 -7.10 -14.57
CA PHE A 200 -10.47 -6.95 -14.50
C PHE A 200 -10.91 -5.62 -15.09
N ARG A 201 -10.31 -5.21 -16.22
CA ARG A 201 -10.66 -3.96 -16.89
C ARG A 201 -11.68 -4.15 -17.99
N ASN A 202 -12.46 -3.10 -18.28
CA ASN A 202 -13.38 -3.03 -19.45
C ASN A 202 -14.32 -4.23 -19.62
N ASN A 203 -14.68 -4.88 -18.52
CA ASN A 203 -15.69 -5.89 -18.60
C ASN A 203 -17.08 -5.22 -18.68
N LYS A 204 -17.76 -5.35 -19.81
CA LYS A 204 -19.12 -4.82 -20.02
C LYS A 204 -20.18 -5.47 -19.16
N ASN A 205 -19.79 -6.45 -18.35
CA ASN A 205 -20.68 -7.14 -17.44
C ASN A 205 -20.68 -6.38 -16.10
N ASP A 206 -21.84 -5.89 -15.66
CA ASP A 206 -22.06 -5.20 -14.39
C ASP A 206 -21.52 -5.97 -13.18
N LYS A 207 -21.45 -7.30 -13.30
CA LYS A 207 -20.85 -8.19 -12.31
C LYS A 207 -19.42 -7.81 -11.91
N TYR A 208 -18.66 -7.12 -12.76
CA TYR A 208 -17.27 -6.74 -12.50
C TYR A 208 -17.06 -5.23 -12.33
N ALA A 209 -18.13 -4.45 -12.28
CA ALA A 209 -18.05 -2.98 -12.26
C ALA A 209 -17.14 -2.46 -11.14
N THR A 210 -17.26 -3.01 -9.93
CA THR A 210 -16.38 -2.65 -8.79
C THR A 210 -14.91 -2.96 -9.08
N LEU A 211 -14.63 -4.13 -9.68
CA LEU A 211 -13.25 -4.58 -9.96
C LEU A 211 -12.62 -3.86 -11.15
N CYS A 212 -13.42 -3.19 -11.98
CA CYS A 212 -12.98 -2.42 -13.17
C CYS A 212 -12.81 -0.92 -12.88
N SER A 213 -13.20 -0.47 -11.70
CA SER A 213 -13.10 0.94 -11.28
C SER A 213 -11.79 1.23 -10.56
N ARG A 214 -11.59 2.47 -10.11
CA ARG A 214 -10.45 2.86 -9.30
C ARG A 214 -10.48 2.11 -7.96
N ILE A 215 -9.47 1.27 -7.71
CA ILE A 215 -9.36 0.47 -6.51
C ILE A 215 -8.46 1.19 -5.49
N LEU A 216 -9.01 1.50 -4.33
CA LEU A 216 -8.33 2.26 -3.29
C LEU A 216 -7.71 1.38 -2.21
N SER A 217 -8.33 0.23 -1.93
CA SER A 217 -7.84 -0.66 -0.87
C SER A 217 -8.17 -2.12 -1.16
N ILE A 218 -7.25 -3.00 -0.79
CA ILE A 218 -7.43 -4.46 -0.83
C ILE A 218 -7.03 -5.00 0.53
N ARG A 219 -7.83 -5.92 1.10
CA ARG A 219 -7.54 -6.60 2.36
C ARG A 219 -7.92 -8.06 2.28
N GLN A 220 -7.04 -8.93 2.75
CA GLN A 220 -7.39 -10.33 2.94
C GLN A 220 -7.85 -10.55 4.38
N LEU A 221 -9.00 -11.23 4.53
CA LEU A 221 -9.51 -11.68 5.81
C LEU A 221 -9.01 -13.10 6.14
N LYS A 222 -9.15 -13.50 7.41
CA LYS A 222 -8.72 -14.82 7.91
C LYS A 222 -9.42 -16.02 7.24
N ASP A 223 -10.57 -15.78 6.58
CA ASP A 223 -11.37 -16.76 5.88
C ASP A 223 -11.04 -16.88 4.38
N ASN A 224 -9.86 -16.43 3.97
CA ASN A 224 -9.37 -16.40 2.59
C ASN A 224 -10.18 -15.53 1.63
N ARG A 225 -11.02 -14.62 2.12
CA ARG A 225 -11.71 -13.65 1.28
C ARG A 225 -10.88 -12.39 1.09
N LEU A 226 -10.85 -11.87 -0.14
CA LEU A 226 -10.32 -10.55 -0.44
C LEU A 226 -11.46 -9.54 -0.47
N TRP A 227 -11.35 -8.52 0.35
CA TRP A 227 -12.19 -7.34 0.31
C TRP A 227 -11.50 -6.26 -0.51
N ILE A 228 -12.20 -5.76 -1.52
CA ILE A 228 -11.68 -4.81 -2.49
C ILE A 228 -12.60 -3.60 -2.52
N ALA A 229 -12.10 -2.49 -2.04
CA ALA A 229 -12.85 -1.23 -2.00
C ALA A 229 -12.53 -0.37 -3.21
N SER A 230 -13.55 0.05 -3.92
CA SER A 230 -13.46 0.98 -5.04
C SER A 230 -13.91 2.39 -4.64
N GLU A 231 -13.54 3.37 -5.47
CA GLU A 231 -13.89 4.77 -5.21
C GLU A 231 -15.39 5.04 -5.34
N LEU A 232 -16.08 4.42 -6.32
CA LEU A 232 -17.45 4.75 -6.68
C LEU A 232 -18.42 3.56 -6.65
N ASN A 233 -17.93 2.33 -6.64
CA ASN A 233 -18.76 1.14 -6.85
C ASN A 233 -18.78 0.20 -5.64
N GLY A 234 -18.59 0.73 -4.43
CA GLY A 234 -18.69 -0.03 -3.19
C GLY A 234 -17.55 -1.03 -2.99
N ILE A 235 -17.86 -2.17 -2.39
CA ILE A 235 -16.91 -3.21 -2.01
C ILE A 235 -17.25 -4.50 -2.76
N ALA A 236 -16.22 -5.10 -3.40
CA ALA A 236 -16.28 -6.46 -3.91
C ALA A 236 -15.57 -7.41 -2.94
N ILE A 237 -16.13 -8.59 -2.76
CA ILE A 237 -15.58 -9.66 -1.92
C ILE A 237 -15.30 -10.86 -2.82
N LEU A 238 -14.02 -11.18 -3.02
CA LEU A 238 -13.59 -12.34 -3.78
C LEU A 238 -13.32 -13.51 -2.83
N ASN A 239 -13.92 -14.67 -3.13
CA ASN A 239 -13.63 -15.91 -2.45
C ASN A 239 -12.44 -16.61 -3.15
N LEU A 240 -11.27 -16.59 -2.50
CA LEU A 240 -10.07 -17.26 -3.04
C LEU A 240 -10.13 -18.75 -2.74
N LYS A 241 -10.13 -19.58 -3.80
CA LYS A 241 -9.92 -21.02 -3.66
C LYS A 241 -8.42 -21.29 -3.49
N GLN A 242 -8.06 -22.26 -2.64
CA GLN A 242 -6.65 -22.62 -2.44
C GLN A 242 -6.00 -23.07 -3.76
N GLY A 243 -4.86 -22.49 -4.08
CA GLY A 243 -3.89 -23.03 -5.02
C GLY A 243 -4.13 -22.80 -6.50
N MET A 244 -5.05 -21.93 -6.94
CA MET A 244 -5.31 -21.74 -8.38
C MET A 244 -5.22 -20.27 -8.80
N PHE A 245 -4.47 -20.02 -9.89
CA PHE A 245 -4.71 -18.89 -10.78
C PHE A 245 -6.09 -19.11 -11.40
N LEU A 246 -7.07 -18.37 -10.92
CA LEU A 246 -8.42 -18.43 -11.46
C LEU A 246 -8.51 -17.49 -12.66
N SER A 247 -9.15 -17.95 -13.71
CA SER A 247 -9.64 -17.00 -14.71
C SER A 247 -10.71 -16.09 -14.04
N PRO A 248 -10.85 -14.83 -14.46
CA PRO A 248 -11.87 -13.94 -13.90
C PRO A 248 -13.28 -14.54 -13.88
N GLU A 249 -13.61 -15.41 -14.84
CA GLU A 249 -14.93 -16.04 -14.97
C GLU A 249 -15.23 -17.04 -13.85
N GLU A 250 -14.21 -17.63 -13.21
CA GLU A 250 -14.36 -18.65 -12.16
C GLU A 250 -14.47 -18.04 -10.76
N LEU A 251 -14.32 -16.71 -10.61
CA LEU A 251 -14.40 -16.05 -9.31
C LEU A 251 -15.84 -15.95 -8.81
N SER A 252 -16.05 -16.41 -7.58
CA SER A 252 -17.25 -16.07 -6.81
C SER A 252 -17.08 -14.70 -6.21
N ILE A 253 -17.94 -13.76 -6.59
CA ILE A 253 -17.89 -12.36 -6.18
C ILE A 253 -19.18 -12.01 -5.46
N GLU A 254 -19.06 -11.47 -4.26
CA GLU A 254 -20.13 -10.84 -3.50
C GLU A 254 -19.92 -9.33 -3.53
N TYR A 255 -20.99 -8.54 -3.43
CA TYR A 255 -20.92 -7.07 -3.44
C TYR A 255 -21.62 -6.47 -2.25
N ILE A 256 -21.03 -5.39 -1.71
CA ILE A 256 -21.67 -4.47 -0.79
C ILE A 256 -21.69 -3.12 -1.48
N GLN A 257 -22.90 -2.65 -1.83
CA GLN A 257 -23.11 -1.39 -2.56
C GLN A 257 -24.11 -0.54 -1.79
N GLU A 258 -24.21 0.73 -2.18
CA GLU A 258 -25.27 1.60 -1.69
C GLU A 258 -26.64 1.01 -2.02
N GLY A 259 -27.55 0.96 -1.08
CA GLY A 259 -28.90 0.41 -1.22
C GLY A 259 -29.78 0.72 -0.04
N ASP A 260 -31.07 0.35 -0.16
CA ASP A 260 -32.10 0.68 0.83
C ASP A 260 -32.21 -0.34 1.99
N ASP A 261 -31.29 -1.30 2.08
CA ASP A 261 -31.34 -2.32 3.13
C ASP A 261 -30.21 -2.16 4.19
N SER A 262 -30.36 -2.85 5.32
CA SER A 262 -29.43 -2.80 6.45
C SER A 262 -28.04 -3.40 6.15
N ARG A 263 -27.80 -3.92 4.94
CA ARG A 263 -26.53 -4.48 4.45
C ARG A 263 -25.85 -3.59 3.41
N SER A 264 -26.47 -2.46 3.08
CA SER A 264 -25.87 -1.46 2.20
C SER A 264 -24.84 -0.57 2.94
N LEU A 265 -23.96 0.06 2.17
CA LEU A 265 -23.00 1.08 2.66
C LEU A 265 -23.73 2.41 2.90
#